data_cdd3a50ddfa9d91a7616de98cd4e5e49
#
_entry.id   cdd3a50ddfa9d91a7616de98cd4e5e49
#
_cell.length_a   1.000
_cell.length_b   1.000
_cell.length_c   1.000
_cell.angle_alpha   90.00
_cell.angle_beta   90.00
_cell.angle_gamma   90.00
#
_symmetry.space_group_name_H-M   'P 1'
#
loop_
_entity.id
_entity.type
_entity.pdbx_description
1 polymer ?
#
loop_
_entity_poly.entity_id
_entity_poly.type
_entity_poly.pdbx_seq_one_letter_code
_entity_poly.pdbx_strand_id
1 'polypeptide(L)'
;MIHAMASRSRLVPLAAVVLLVLGAAACSSRGEDAAQEGGGSATTTSAPSGADGETFGTQPSHCSEGDEAGDTTTTAAGGGSEDASQSTGVSDDAIAIGTISDPGFTGQPGLNQELFDAGQAFVEWCNSQGGINGRPIELTEYDAAVFDYAAKVTEACGEVLALVGGGGAQDTEWSSTGQECGLVDIAAYAATPEKGGPAGQESVLERRTVQPAPNPQDRFPVGDIRLLAEEHPGALDHVGIMYADFGTLITIADRTAEAYEQVGATIVSEQSYNVTGEANWAPFVQNLKDDGVEWLNFVGDGTFLAQLQQAMAEADYSPEVIAQDANFYDQGYLDAAGDAAEGTFVRSSFVPFEAADENPAVQQYIDLVEGIDGEVALLGAQSMSAWLLFTQAADACDDAGTLTRDCLLEEAASVTEWDGGGLHAPTNPSENESASCIIVMQVQDGTFVRSQPQDETFACGDDYVAQLEGDFTSSD
;
A
#
# COMPACT_ATOMS: atom_id res chain seq x y z
N MET A 1 -6.42 -10.51 58.55
CA MET A 1 -7.87 -10.42 58.77
C MET A 1 -8.55 -10.45 57.40
N ILE A 2 -9.24 -11.53 57.20
CA ILE A 2 -9.93 -11.93 55.97
C ILE A 2 -11.25 -11.17 55.91
N HIS A 3 -11.65 -10.58 54.81
CA HIS A 3 -13.05 -10.40 54.46
C HIS A 3 -13.23 -10.56 52.94
N ALA A 4 -13.90 -11.65 52.60
CA ALA A 4 -14.47 -11.98 51.32
C ALA A 4 -15.86 -11.34 51.19
N MET A 5 -16.27 -10.83 50.03
CA MET A 5 -17.66 -10.62 49.64
C MET A 5 -17.76 -10.82 48.13
N ALA A 6 -18.20 -11.89 47.77
CA ALA A 6 -19.43 -12.48 47.21
C ALA A 6 -19.97 -11.81 45.93
N SER A 7 -19.86 -12.61 44.88
CA SER A 7 -20.52 -12.59 43.56
C SER A 7 -22.04 -12.45 43.66
N ARG A 8 -22.66 -11.65 42.80
CA ARG A 8 -24.07 -11.80 42.40
C ARG A 8 -24.22 -11.74 40.89
N SER A 9 -24.33 -12.91 40.28
CA SER A 9 -24.86 -13.16 38.96
C SER A 9 -26.33 -12.73 38.86
N ARG A 10 -26.71 -12.00 37.79
CA ARG A 10 -28.11 -11.88 37.35
C ARG A 10 -28.24 -12.42 35.93
N LEU A 11 -28.87 -13.55 35.82
CA LEU A 11 -29.49 -14.13 34.63
C LEU A 11 -30.73 -13.30 34.26
N VAL A 12 -30.92 -13.01 33.00
CA VAL A 12 -32.19 -12.58 32.38
C VAL A 12 -32.37 -13.35 31.07
N PRO A 13 -33.59 -13.83 30.76
CA PRO A 13 -33.79 -14.95 29.85
C PRO A 13 -34.04 -14.57 28.40
N LEU A 14 -33.72 -15.53 27.51
CA LEU A 14 -34.14 -15.62 26.10
C LEU A 14 -35.66 -15.49 25.94
N ALA A 15 -36.06 -14.70 24.93
CA ALA A 15 -37.36 -14.86 24.30
C ALA A 15 -37.18 -14.93 22.80
N ALA A 16 -37.36 -16.14 22.24
CA ALA A 16 -37.45 -16.43 20.83
C ALA A 16 -38.80 -15.96 20.27
N VAL A 17 -38.78 -15.29 19.13
CA VAL A 17 -39.97 -15.16 18.28
C VAL A 17 -39.61 -15.59 16.87
N VAL A 18 -40.14 -16.74 16.46
CA VAL A 18 -40.20 -17.29 15.12
C VAL A 18 -41.40 -16.66 14.44
N LEU A 19 -41.22 -16.12 13.22
CA LEU A 19 -42.32 -15.87 12.30
C LEU A 19 -41.91 -16.27 10.89
N LEU A 20 -42.46 -17.40 10.46
CA LEU A 20 -42.56 -17.89 9.09
C LEU A 20 -43.62 -17.09 8.34
N VAL A 21 -43.31 -16.63 7.12
CA VAL A 21 -44.32 -16.45 6.04
C VAL A 21 -43.75 -16.93 4.71
N LEU A 22 -44.45 -17.92 4.17
CA LEU A 22 -44.31 -18.50 2.84
C LEU A 22 -45.09 -17.69 1.79
N GLY A 23 -44.65 -17.80 0.54
CA GLY A 23 -45.51 -17.71 -0.64
C GLY A 23 -45.00 -16.68 -1.65
N ALA A 24 -44.91 -16.87 -2.90
CA ALA A 24 -45.17 -17.91 -3.88
C ALA A 24 -44.75 -17.33 -5.24
N ALA A 25 -44.32 -18.22 -6.14
CA ALA A 25 -43.86 -17.94 -7.50
C ALA A 25 -44.99 -17.46 -8.42
N ALA A 26 -44.63 -16.67 -9.45
CA ALA A 26 -45.34 -16.71 -10.75
C ALA A 26 -44.39 -16.33 -11.89
N CYS A 27 -44.24 -17.26 -12.84
CA CYS A 27 -43.71 -17.09 -14.18
C CYS A 27 -44.72 -16.41 -15.10
N SER A 28 -44.25 -15.63 -16.10
CA SER A 28 -44.83 -15.56 -17.47
C SER A 28 -44.03 -14.56 -18.29
N SER A 29 -43.24 -14.87 -19.22
CA SER A 29 -43.26 -15.23 -20.63
C SER A 29 -43.78 -14.17 -21.58
N ARG A 30 -42.90 -13.79 -22.54
CA ARG A 30 -43.06 -13.52 -23.98
C ARG A 30 -43.60 -12.19 -24.47
N GLY A 31 -42.87 -11.66 -25.46
CA GLY A 31 -43.30 -10.70 -26.47
C GLY A 31 -42.16 -10.18 -27.32
N GLU A 32 -41.98 -10.74 -28.51
CA GLU A 32 -41.10 -10.30 -29.60
C GLU A 32 -41.68 -9.02 -30.24
N ASP A 33 -40.85 -8.16 -30.75
CA ASP A 33 -40.66 -7.73 -32.14
C ASP A 33 -40.28 -6.26 -32.34
N ALA A 34 -39.22 -6.12 -33.09
CA ALA A 34 -38.96 -5.34 -34.31
C ALA A 34 -38.44 -3.90 -34.24
N ALA A 35 -37.16 -3.81 -34.58
CA ALA A 35 -36.48 -3.03 -35.65
C ALA A 35 -36.64 -1.51 -35.76
N GLN A 36 -35.58 -0.69 -35.74
CA GLN A 36 -34.86 -0.27 -36.96
C GLN A 36 -33.88 0.92 -36.66
N GLU A 37 -32.62 0.71 -37.05
CA GLU A 37 -31.62 1.56 -37.66
C GLU A 37 -31.33 2.99 -37.15
N GLY A 38 -30.02 3.17 -36.84
CA GLY A 38 -29.35 4.48 -36.80
C GLY A 38 -27.86 4.30 -36.43
N GLY A 39 -26.98 4.18 -37.45
CA GLY A 39 -25.56 3.87 -37.29
C GLY A 39 -24.73 4.96 -36.62
N GLY A 40 -23.80 4.53 -35.79
CA GLY A 40 -22.67 5.26 -35.31
C GLY A 40 -21.56 4.26 -35.02
N SER A 41 -20.56 4.22 -35.91
CA SER A 41 -19.41 3.31 -35.81
C SER A 41 -18.51 3.74 -34.68
N ALA A 42 -18.61 3.10 -33.54
CA ALA A 42 -17.58 3.11 -32.52
C ALA A 42 -16.68 1.91 -32.78
N THR A 43 -15.42 2.19 -33.08
CA THR A 43 -14.38 1.18 -33.23
C THR A 43 -14.08 0.61 -31.85
N THR A 44 -14.71 -0.48 -31.51
CA THR A 44 -14.29 -1.32 -30.37
C THR A 44 -13.04 -2.05 -30.79
N THR A 45 -11.91 -1.64 -30.26
CA THR A 45 -10.70 -2.45 -30.24
C THR A 45 -11.00 -3.66 -29.37
N SER A 46 -11.21 -4.81 -29.99
CA SER A 46 -11.36 -6.09 -29.30
C SER A 46 -10.02 -6.42 -28.65
N ALA A 47 -10.00 -6.51 -27.33
CA ALA A 47 -8.92 -7.17 -26.61
C ALA A 47 -8.78 -8.63 -27.10
N PRO A 48 -7.58 -9.19 -27.15
CA PRO A 48 -7.38 -10.58 -27.53
C PRO A 48 -8.09 -11.50 -26.53
N SER A 49 -8.98 -12.32 -27.02
CA SER A 49 -9.61 -13.41 -26.28
C SER A 49 -8.54 -14.48 -26.01
N GLY A 50 -7.92 -14.43 -24.86
CA GLY A 50 -7.07 -15.50 -24.35
C GLY A 50 -7.64 -15.97 -23.02
N ALA A 51 -7.92 -17.25 -22.95
CA ALA A 51 -8.26 -18.11 -21.82
C ALA A 51 -9.29 -17.58 -20.80
N ASP A 52 -10.25 -18.43 -20.44
CA ASP A 52 -11.25 -18.23 -19.38
C ASP A 52 -10.57 -18.21 -17.98
N GLY A 53 -9.66 -17.25 -17.73
CA GLY A 53 -9.03 -17.01 -16.42
C GLY A 53 -9.84 -16.01 -15.61
N GLU A 54 -9.84 -16.16 -14.29
CA GLU A 54 -10.35 -15.13 -13.40
C GLU A 54 -9.55 -13.84 -13.57
N THR A 55 -10.14 -12.70 -13.23
CA THR A 55 -9.48 -11.40 -13.25
C THR A 55 -9.34 -10.88 -11.83
N PHE A 56 -8.34 -10.01 -11.58
CA PHE A 56 -8.35 -9.14 -10.44
C PHE A 56 -8.66 -7.72 -10.93
N GLY A 57 -9.81 -7.20 -10.55
CA GLY A 57 -10.30 -5.94 -11.11
C GLY A 57 -10.31 -5.97 -12.65
N THR A 58 -9.52 -5.11 -13.28
CA THR A 58 -9.36 -5.02 -14.73
C THR A 58 -8.19 -5.85 -15.29
N GLN A 59 -7.32 -6.40 -14.42
CA GLN A 59 -6.16 -7.19 -14.80
C GLN A 59 -6.53 -8.67 -15.00
N PRO A 60 -6.01 -9.36 -16.04
CA PRO A 60 -6.08 -10.83 -16.11
C PRO A 60 -5.36 -11.45 -14.92
N SER A 61 -5.88 -12.53 -14.38
CA SER A 61 -5.13 -13.35 -13.43
C SER A 61 -3.97 -14.05 -14.16
N HIS A 62 -2.77 -13.98 -13.57
CA HIS A 62 -1.61 -14.76 -13.98
C HIS A 62 -1.46 -16.04 -13.14
N CYS A 63 -2.51 -16.41 -12.40
CA CYS A 63 -2.59 -17.64 -11.62
C CYS A 63 -3.39 -18.66 -12.40
N SER A 64 -2.83 -19.84 -12.69
CA SER A 64 -3.45 -20.87 -13.50
C SER A 64 -2.92 -22.27 -13.20
N GLU A 65 -3.70 -23.32 -13.54
CA GLU A 65 -3.25 -24.72 -13.45
C GLU A 65 -2.15 -25.06 -14.49
N GLY A 66 -1.79 -24.10 -15.35
CA GLY A 66 -0.91 -24.36 -16.49
C GLY A 66 -1.60 -25.20 -17.58
N ASP A 67 -1.13 -25.12 -18.79
CA ASP A 67 -1.53 -26.05 -19.83
C ASP A 67 -1.09 -27.47 -19.45
N GLU A 68 -2.01 -28.45 -19.41
CA GLU A 68 -1.63 -29.85 -19.27
C GLU A 68 -0.54 -30.13 -20.31
N ALA A 69 0.69 -30.33 -19.85
CA ALA A 69 1.85 -30.57 -20.71
C ALA A 69 1.52 -31.76 -21.63
N GLY A 70 1.17 -31.48 -22.87
CA GLY A 70 1.24 -32.47 -23.91
C GLY A 70 2.66 -33.01 -23.91
N ASP A 71 2.84 -34.27 -23.45
CA ASP A 71 3.99 -35.13 -23.34
C ASP A 71 5.21 -34.67 -24.20
N THR A 72 5.78 -33.52 -23.89
CA THR A 72 7.07 -33.05 -24.32
C THR A 72 8.00 -33.17 -23.11
N THR A 73 8.66 -34.32 -23.02
CA THR A 73 9.92 -34.48 -22.28
C THR A 73 10.84 -33.35 -22.76
N THR A 74 10.74 -32.19 -22.18
CA THR A 74 11.76 -31.16 -22.28
C THR A 74 12.90 -31.65 -21.37
N THR A 75 13.77 -32.45 -21.97
CA THR A 75 15.10 -32.69 -21.42
C THR A 75 15.69 -31.32 -21.17
N ALA A 76 15.95 -30.98 -19.91
CA ALA A 76 16.74 -29.82 -19.53
C ALA A 76 17.93 -29.73 -20.48
N ALA A 77 17.94 -28.76 -21.38
CA ALA A 77 19.08 -28.45 -22.22
C ALA A 77 20.17 -27.90 -21.29
N GLY A 78 21.07 -28.76 -20.86
CA GLY A 78 22.25 -28.35 -20.13
C GLY A 78 23.08 -27.39 -20.96
N GLY A 79 23.19 -26.15 -20.48
CA GLY A 79 24.01 -25.13 -21.07
C GLY A 79 24.36 -24.04 -20.06
N GLY A 80 25.54 -24.15 -19.47
CA GLY A 80 26.11 -23.10 -18.62
C GLY A 80 25.84 -23.35 -17.13
N SER A 81 26.82 -23.17 -16.28
CA SER A 81 26.65 -23.16 -14.83
C SER A 81 25.81 -21.89 -14.46
N GLU A 82 24.50 -22.02 -14.52
CA GLU A 82 23.63 -21.05 -13.88
C GLU A 82 23.97 -21.05 -12.39
N ASP A 83 24.12 -19.86 -11.84
CA ASP A 83 24.34 -19.71 -10.41
C ASP A 83 23.10 -20.27 -9.71
N ALA A 84 23.25 -21.35 -8.94
CA ALA A 84 22.13 -22.00 -8.26
C ALA A 84 21.37 -21.04 -7.31
N SER A 85 22.00 -19.92 -6.91
CA SER A 85 21.37 -18.88 -6.12
C SER A 85 20.25 -18.17 -6.86
N GLN A 86 20.29 -18.13 -8.20
CA GLN A 86 19.27 -17.48 -9.03
C GLN A 86 17.91 -18.18 -9.00
N SER A 87 17.88 -19.48 -8.72
CA SER A 87 16.67 -20.30 -8.65
C SER A 87 16.34 -20.76 -7.22
N THR A 88 16.91 -20.09 -6.20
CA THR A 88 16.56 -20.36 -4.80
C THR A 88 15.05 -20.24 -4.62
N GLY A 89 14.42 -21.19 -3.94
CA GLY A 89 12.99 -21.21 -3.70
C GLY A 89 12.13 -21.72 -4.87
N VAL A 90 12.72 -22.09 -6.01
CA VAL A 90 11.99 -22.65 -7.16
C VAL A 90 12.18 -24.16 -7.23
N SER A 91 11.08 -24.90 -7.29
CA SER A 91 11.07 -26.35 -7.50
C SER A 91 10.03 -26.73 -8.57
N ASP A 92 10.00 -28.00 -8.94
CA ASP A 92 8.96 -28.53 -9.84
C ASP A 92 7.57 -28.53 -9.19
N ASP A 93 7.51 -28.53 -7.85
CA ASP A 93 6.27 -28.71 -7.08
C ASP A 93 5.73 -27.39 -6.49
N ALA A 94 6.57 -26.36 -6.30
CA ALA A 94 6.19 -25.10 -5.64
C ALA A 94 7.19 -23.96 -5.91
N ILE A 95 6.75 -22.72 -5.64
CA ILE A 95 7.55 -21.49 -5.68
C ILE A 95 7.50 -20.86 -4.30
N ALA A 96 8.64 -20.82 -3.59
CA ALA A 96 8.75 -20.20 -2.27
C ALA A 96 8.97 -18.69 -2.39
N ILE A 97 8.10 -17.90 -1.78
CA ILE A 97 8.10 -16.43 -1.77
C ILE A 97 8.03 -15.97 -0.32
N GLY A 98 8.69 -14.85 -0.02
CA GLY A 98 8.64 -14.22 1.29
C GLY A 98 7.88 -12.89 1.27
N THR A 99 7.26 -12.53 2.39
CA THR A 99 6.83 -11.17 2.69
C THR A 99 7.51 -10.73 3.97
N ILE A 100 8.06 -9.49 4.00
CA ILE A 100 8.72 -8.93 5.19
C ILE A 100 7.88 -7.78 5.75
N SER A 101 7.70 -7.75 7.07
CA SER A 101 6.98 -6.69 7.79
C SER A 101 7.40 -6.62 9.26
N ASP A 102 6.73 -5.79 10.07
CA ASP A 102 7.14 -5.44 11.42
C ASP A 102 6.09 -5.70 12.53
N PRO A 103 5.12 -6.65 12.43
CA PRO A 103 4.02 -6.76 13.40
C PRO A 103 4.47 -7.15 14.81
N GLY A 104 5.65 -7.78 14.95
CA GLY A 104 6.24 -8.13 16.24
C GLY A 104 6.91 -6.96 16.97
N PHE A 105 6.88 -5.74 16.43
CA PHE A 105 7.48 -4.59 17.08
C PHE A 105 6.80 -4.30 18.42
N THR A 106 7.57 -4.42 19.51
CA THR A 106 7.03 -4.28 20.88
C THR A 106 6.56 -2.88 21.22
N GLY A 107 7.05 -1.86 20.49
CA GLY A 107 6.63 -0.46 20.65
C GLY A 107 5.23 -0.22 20.09
N GLN A 108 4.86 -1.00 19.06
CA GLN A 108 3.55 -0.95 18.39
C GLN A 108 3.22 -2.36 17.87
N PRO A 109 2.64 -3.22 18.70
CA PRO A 109 2.24 -4.56 18.27
C PRO A 109 1.20 -4.50 17.16
N GLY A 110 1.45 -5.27 16.08
CA GLY A 110 0.61 -5.26 14.89
C GLY A 110 1.06 -4.25 13.83
N LEU A 111 2.19 -3.56 13.99
CA LEU A 111 2.70 -2.59 13.00
C LEU A 111 2.80 -3.24 11.61
N ASN A 112 2.05 -2.70 10.65
CA ASN A 112 2.01 -3.16 9.26
C ASN A 112 1.60 -4.65 9.10
N GLN A 113 0.72 -5.17 9.97
CA GLN A 113 0.18 -6.54 9.89
C GLN A 113 -0.52 -6.78 8.56
N GLU A 114 -1.20 -5.79 8.01
CA GLU A 114 -1.94 -5.81 6.76
C GLU A 114 -1.10 -6.22 5.54
N LEU A 115 0.23 -6.08 5.60
CA LEU A 115 1.13 -6.57 4.55
C LEU A 115 1.16 -8.11 4.53
N PHE A 116 1.18 -8.76 5.69
CA PHE A 116 1.07 -10.21 5.80
C PHE A 116 -0.31 -10.70 5.41
N ASP A 117 -1.35 -10.03 5.91
CA ASP A 117 -2.73 -10.39 5.62
C ASP A 117 -3.04 -10.32 4.13
N ALA A 118 -2.61 -9.26 3.44
CA ALA A 118 -2.77 -9.14 1.99
C ALA A 118 -1.98 -10.21 1.23
N GLY A 119 -0.75 -10.53 1.66
CA GLY A 119 0.06 -11.60 1.10
C GLY A 119 -0.61 -12.97 1.25
N GLN A 120 -1.11 -13.29 2.45
CA GLN A 120 -1.84 -14.53 2.70
C GLN A 120 -3.11 -14.61 1.85
N ALA A 121 -3.93 -13.56 1.84
CA ALA A 121 -5.17 -13.49 1.06
C ALA A 121 -4.91 -13.69 -0.43
N PHE A 122 -3.88 -13.01 -0.96
CA PHE A 122 -3.50 -13.18 -2.36
C PHE A 122 -3.03 -14.59 -2.68
N VAL A 123 -2.17 -15.18 -1.85
CA VAL A 123 -1.62 -16.53 -2.06
C VAL A 123 -2.72 -17.58 -2.00
N GLU A 124 -3.68 -17.47 -1.07
CA GLU A 124 -4.83 -18.36 -1.04
C GLU A 124 -5.69 -18.24 -2.31
N TRP A 125 -5.95 -17.02 -2.78
CA TRP A 125 -6.69 -16.77 -4.01
C TRP A 125 -5.96 -17.31 -5.24
N CYS A 126 -4.66 -17.03 -5.41
CA CYS A 126 -3.84 -17.50 -6.53
C CYS A 126 -3.72 -19.03 -6.54
N ASN A 127 -3.43 -19.64 -5.40
CA ASN A 127 -3.32 -21.10 -5.29
C ASN A 127 -4.65 -21.81 -5.57
N SER A 128 -5.79 -21.16 -5.26
CA SER A 128 -7.11 -21.72 -5.60
C SER A 128 -7.36 -21.81 -7.11
N GLN A 129 -6.62 -21.03 -7.92
CA GLN A 129 -6.65 -21.04 -9.39
C GLN A 129 -5.55 -21.93 -9.99
N GLY A 130 -4.71 -22.57 -9.17
CA GLY A 130 -3.63 -23.45 -9.60
C GLY A 130 -2.21 -22.91 -9.37
N GLY A 131 -2.05 -21.69 -8.84
CA GLY A 131 -0.75 -21.08 -8.64
C GLY A 131 -0.12 -20.53 -9.93
N ILE A 132 1.18 -20.50 -10.04
CA ILE A 132 1.91 -20.07 -11.25
C ILE A 132 2.16 -21.29 -12.14
N ASN A 133 1.42 -21.40 -13.23
CA ASN A 133 1.52 -22.52 -14.18
C ASN A 133 1.47 -23.90 -13.48
N GLY A 134 0.50 -24.07 -12.56
CA GLY A 134 0.30 -25.34 -11.83
C GLY A 134 1.18 -25.50 -10.59
N ARG A 135 2.02 -24.55 -10.25
CA ARG A 135 2.87 -24.59 -9.05
C ARG A 135 2.34 -23.62 -7.99
N PRO A 136 1.92 -24.13 -6.82
CA PRO A 136 1.47 -23.30 -5.72
C PRO A 136 2.59 -22.39 -5.22
N ILE A 137 2.22 -21.23 -4.74
CA ILE A 137 3.08 -20.31 -4.01
C ILE A 137 3.11 -20.77 -2.55
N GLU A 138 4.33 -20.96 -2.00
CA GLU A 138 4.56 -21.19 -0.58
C GLU A 138 5.05 -19.89 0.06
N LEU A 139 4.20 -19.28 0.89
CA LEU A 139 4.49 -18.00 1.54
C LEU A 139 5.23 -18.21 2.86
N THR A 140 6.31 -17.43 3.06
CA THR A 140 6.99 -17.26 4.34
C THR A 140 6.89 -15.83 4.80
N GLU A 141 6.38 -15.61 6.01
CA GLU A 141 6.29 -14.30 6.65
C GLU A 141 7.54 -14.05 7.48
N TYR A 142 8.25 -12.96 7.18
CA TYR A 142 9.47 -12.54 7.88
C TYR A 142 9.15 -11.33 8.75
N ASP A 143 8.87 -11.57 10.03
CA ASP A 143 8.67 -10.50 11.01
C ASP A 143 10.02 -9.91 11.44
N ALA A 144 10.32 -8.72 10.96
CA ALA A 144 11.55 -7.99 11.26
C ALA A 144 11.46 -7.18 12.55
N ALA A 145 10.25 -7.00 13.12
CA ALA A 145 10.04 -6.28 14.36
C ALA A 145 10.84 -4.95 14.43
N VAL A 146 10.96 -4.27 13.29
CA VAL A 146 11.76 -3.05 13.02
C VAL A 146 13.28 -3.28 13.05
N PHE A 147 13.81 -3.96 14.05
CA PHE A 147 15.26 -4.03 14.30
C PHE A 147 15.95 -5.31 13.80
N ASP A 148 15.20 -6.31 13.38
CA ASP A 148 15.73 -7.60 12.89
C ASP A 148 15.72 -7.70 11.35
N TYR A 149 15.53 -6.57 10.64
CA TYR A 149 15.41 -6.53 9.18
C TYR A 149 16.56 -7.24 8.46
N ALA A 150 17.83 -6.91 8.77
CA ALA A 150 18.99 -7.52 8.18
C ALA A 150 19.05 -9.05 8.38
N ALA A 151 18.66 -9.52 9.57
CA ALA A 151 18.64 -10.95 9.88
C ALA A 151 17.58 -11.67 9.06
N LYS A 152 16.38 -11.09 8.92
CA LYS A 152 15.27 -11.65 8.15
C LYS A 152 15.53 -11.68 6.65
N VAL A 153 16.12 -10.61 6.11
CA VAL A 153 16.54 -10.59 4.70
C VAL A 153 17.64 -11.63 4.44
N THR A 154 18.59 -11.79 5.37
CA THR A 154 19.63 -12.82 5.25
C THR A 154 19.03 -14.23 5.25
N GLU A 155 18.00 -14.49 6.06
CA GLU A 155 17.24 -15.74 6.06
C GLU A 155 16.55 -15.95 4.70
N ALA A 156 15.82 -14.95 4.22
CA ALA A 156 15.13 -14.96 2.93
C ALA A 156 16.06 -15.22 1.74
N CYS A 157 17.30 -14.71 1.76
CA CYS A 157 18.31 -14.94 0.71
C CYS A 157 18.53 -16.43 0.42
N GLY A 158 18.46 -17.29 1.46
CA GLY A 158 18.72 -18.72 1.36
C GLY A 158 17.48 -19.58 1.09
N GLU A 159 16.27 -19.00 1.19
CA GLU A 159 15.05 -19.78 1.26
C GLU A 159 14.05 -19.48 0.13
N VAL A 160 13.94 -18.22 -0.31
CA VAL A 160 12.90 -17.80 -1.24
C VAL A 160 13.43 -17.21 -2.55
N LEU A 161 12.62 -17.25 -3.59
CA LEU A 161 12.93 -16.65 -4.90
C LEU A 161 12.98 -15.12 -4.79
N ALA A 162 11.98 -14.53 -4.13
CA ALA A 162 11.84 -13.09 -3.99
C ALA A 162 11.14 -12.72 -2.68
N LEU A 163 11.27 -11.47 -2.27
CA LEU A 163 10.33 -10.82 -1.36
C LEU A 163 9.24 -10.15 -2.20
N VAL A 164 7.99 -10.21 -1.75
CA VAL A 164 6.85 -9.64 -2.46
C VAL A 164 5.87 -9.03 -1.46
N GLY A 165 5.37 -7.84 -1.78
CA GLY A 165 4.29 -7.20 -1.05
C GLY A 165 4.63 -6.75 0.36
N GLY A 166 5.91 -6.76 0.71
CA GLY A 166 6.40 -6.38 2.03
C GLY A 166 6.97 -4.97 2.08
N GLY A 167 7.41 -4.59 3.28
CA GLY A 167 8.15 -3.38 3.57
C GLY A 167 8.68 -3.44 5.00
N GLY A 168 9.73 -2.70 5.29
CA GLY A 168 10.29 -2.59 6.64
C GLY A 168 10.47 -1.13 7.03
N ALA A 169 10.12 -0.79 8.27
CA ALA A 169 10.32 0.57 8.78
C ALA A 169 11.81 0.97 8.85
N GLN A 170 12.70 -0.02 8.87
CA GLN A 170 14.16 0.14 8.89
C GLN A 170 14.82 -0.75 7.82
N ASP A 171 14.64 -0.41 6.56
CA ASP A 171 15.16 -1.19 5.43
C ASP A 171 16.54 -0.72 4.92
N THR A 172 17.28 0.09 5.71
CA THR A 172 18.62 0.61 5.42
C THR A 172 19.61 -0.52 5.06
N GLU A 173 19.51 -1.67 5.74
CA GLU A 173 20.42 -2.81 5.53
C GLU A 173 20.14 -3.61 4.25
N TRP A 174 19.17 -3.17 3.42
CA TRP A 174 18.85 -3.85 2.15
C TRP A 174 20.07 -3.95 1.23
N SER A 175 20.84 -2.87 1.10
CA SER A 175 22.02 -2.83 0.24
C SER A 175 23.10 -3.83 0.64
N SER A 176 23.30 -4.02 1.94
CA SER A 176 24.30 -4.94 2.51
C SER A 176 23.80 -6.37 2.74
N THR A 177 22.54 -6.66 2.42
CA THR A 177 21.92 -7.98 2.62
C THR A 177 21.24 -8.48 1.35
N GLY A 178 20.02 -8.04 1.05
CA GLY A 178 19.23 -8.54 -0.07
C GLY A 178 19.87 -8.26 -1.44
N GLN A 179 20.37 -7.04 -1.63
CA GLN A 179 21.06 -6.67 -2.86
C GLN A 179 22.35 -7.49 -3.05
N GLU A 180 23.18 -7.65 -1.99
CA GLU A 180 24.42 -8.44 -2.09
C GLU A 180 24.17 -9.93 -2.40
N CYS A 181 23.10 -10.53 -1.89
CA CYS A 181 22.76 -11.92 -2.18
C CYS A 181 21.98 -12.09 -3.50
N GLY A 182 21.68 -11.02 -4.22
CA GLY A 182 20.93 -11.03 -5.46
C GLY A 182 19.43 -11.30 -5.28
N LEU A 183 18.88 -11.11 -4.08
CA LEU A 183 17.45 -11.19 -3.83
C LEU A 183 16.71 -10.07 -4.59
N VAL A 184 15.49 -10.32 -5.01
CA VAL A 184 14.60 -9.33 -5.62
C VAL A 184 13.49 -8.99 -4.62
N ASP A 185 13.11 -7.73 -4.54
CA ASP A 185 11.97 -7.30 -3.76
C ASP A 185 10.98 -6.52 -4.66
N ILE A 186 9.80 -7.11 -4.86
CA ILE A 186 8.65 -6.40 -5.43
C ILE A 186 7.87 -5.85 -4.24
N ALA A 187 8.33 -4.68 -3.77
CA ALA A 187 7.96 -4.14 -2.47
C ALA A 187 6.63 -3.39 -2.49
N ALA A 188 5.82 -3.51 -1.44
CA ALA A 188 4.70 -2.62 -1.21
C ALA A 188 5.21 -1.18 -1.01
N TYR A 189 6.27 -1.01 -0.23
CA TYR A 189 6.96 0.26 -0.06
C TYR A 189 8.45 0.08 0.27
N ALA A 190 9.22 1.15 0.06
CA ALA A 190 10.59 1.28 0.53
C ALA A 190 10.73 2.57 1.33
N ALA A 191 11.30 2.47 2.54
CA ALA A 191 11.38 3.59 3.49
C ALA A 191 12.68 4.39 3.37
N THR A 192 13.80 3.72 3.03
CA THR A 192 15.14 4.34 3.05
C THR A 192 15.73 4.53 1.67
N PRO A 193 16.72 5.43 1.53
CA PRO A 193 17.45 5.64 0.27
C PRO A 193 18.14 4.39 -0.26
N GLU A 194 18.62 3.53 0.62
CA GLU A 194 19.34 2.30 0.28
C GLU A 194 18.45 1.30 -0.48
N LYS A 195 17.15 1.32 -0.22
CA LYS A 195 16.16 0.44 -0.84
C LYS A 195 15.35 1.16 -1.91
N GLY A 196 14.79 2.33 -1.59
CA GLY A 196 13.90 3.08 -2.48
C GLY A 196 14.63 3.79 -3.62
N GLY A 197 15.81 4.35 -3.34
CA GLY A 197 16.63 5.04 -4.33
C GLY A 197 15.97 6.26 -5.01
N PRO A 198 16.65 6.91 -5.94
CA PRO A 198 16.07 7.95 -6.77
C PRO A 198 15.18 7.38 -7.89
N ALA A 199 14.43 8.26 -8.55
CA ALA A 199 13.76 7.93 -9.80
C ALA A 199 14.78 7.52 -10.89
N GLY A 200 14.38 6.59 -11.77
CA GLY A 200 15.17 6.10 -12.89
C GLY A 200 15.38 4.59 -12.90
N GLN A 201 15.35 3.98 -14.08
CA GLN A 201 15.47 2.53 -14.26
C GLN A 201 16.78 1.95 -13.70
N GLU A 202 17.89 2.69 -13.81
CA GLU A 202 19.18 2.26 -13.24
C GLU A 202 19.07 2.02 -11.74
N SER A 203 18.36 2.89 -11.03
CA SER A 203 18.09 2.76 -9.60
C SER A 203 17.32 1.46 -9.27
N VAL A 204 16.27 1.14 -10.04
CA VAL A 204 15.46 -0.08 -9.87
C VAL A 204 16.32 -1.33 -10.01
N LEU A 205 17.10 -1.39 -11.08
CA LEU A 205 17.93 -2.56 -11.39
C LEU A 205 19.10 -2.73 -10.42
N GLU A 206 19.77 -1.64 -10.04
CA GLU A 206 20.89 -1.69 -9.10
C GLU A 206 20.43 -2.12 -7.70
N ARG A 207 19.30 -1.59 -7.22
CA ARG A 207 18.76 -1.90 -5.90
C ARG A 207 17.98 -3.20 -5.85
N ARG A 208 17.67 -3.78 -7.01
CA ARG A 208 16.86 -5.00 -7.12
C ARG A 208 15.51 -4.88 -6.40
N THR A 209 14.96 -3.65 -6.42
CA THR A 209 13.69 -3.30 -5.78
C THR A 209 12.77 -2.68 -6.81
N VAL A 210 11.59 -3.27 -7.00
CA VAL A 210 10.52 -2.75 -7.86
C VAL A 210 9.34 -2.38 -6.97
N GLN A 211 8.87 -1.15 -7.06
CA GLN A 211 7.70 -0.69 -6.34
C GLN A 211 6.54 -0.48 -7.33
N PRO A 212 5.41 -1.19 -7.21
CA PRO A 212 4.22 -0.96 -8.06
C PRO A 212 3.65 0.45 -7.90
N ALA A 213 3.71 0.98 -6.67
CA ALA A 213 3.43 2.38 -6.37
C ALA A 213 4.72 3.08 -5.91
N PRO A 214 5.57 3.55 -6.83
CA PRO A 214 6.90 4.04 -6.50
C PRO A 214 6.92 5.23 -5.56
N ASN A 215 7.86 5.21 -4.61
CA ASN A 215 8.17 6.30 -3.70
C ASN A 215 9.68 6.62 -3.75
N PRO A 216 10.17 7.20 -4.86
CA PRO A 216 11.59 7.54 -5.00
C PRO A 216 12.00 8.61 -4.00
N GLN A 217 13.26 8.56 -3.56
CA GLN A 217 13.74 9.44 -2.49
C GLN A 217 14.01 10.88 -2.93
N ASP A 218 14.17 11.11 -4.24
CA ASP A 218 14.38 12.42 -4.86
C ASP A 218 13.11 13.05 -5.44
N ARG A 219 11.95 12.50 -5.13
CA ARG A 219 10.63 13.00 -5.56
C ARG A 219 9.68 13.04 -4.37
N PHE A 220 8.72 13.96 -4.43
CA PHE A 220 7.66 14.05 -3.42
C PHE A 220 6.32 14.43 -4.06
N PRO A 221 5.22 13.71 -3.79
CA PRO A 221 3.89 14.09 -4.25
C PRO A 221 3.43 15.38 -3.55
N VAL A 222 3.05 16.39 -4.32
CA VAL A 222 2.62 17.73 -3.83
C VAL A 222 1.27 18.16 -4.39
N GLY A 223 0.55 17.25 -5.06
CA GLY A 223 -0.73 17.56 -5.68
C GLY A 223 -1.79 17.98 -4.68
N ASP A 224 -1.84 17.32 -3.52
CA ASP A 224 -2.73 17.66 -2.40
C ASP A 224 -2.43 19.05 -1.84
N ILE A 225 -1.16 19.38 -1.65
CA ILE A 225 -0.74 20.69 -1.15
C ILE A 225 -1.22 21.79 -2.10
N ARG A 226 -1.05 21.59 -3.42
CA ARG A 226 -1.48 22.54 -4.43
C ARG A 226 -2.99 22.71 -4.46
N LEU A 227 -3.74 21.61 -4.43
CA LEU A 227 -5.21 21.64 -4.45
C LEU A 227 -5.77 22.31 -3.20
N LEU A 228 -5.28 21.96 -2.03
CA LEU A 228 -5.72 22.54 -0.77
C LEU A 228 -5.31 24.01 -0.63
N ALA A 229 -4.15 24.41 -1.18
CA ALA A 229 -3.73 25.81 -1.18
C ALA A 229 -4.65 26.73 -2.02
N GLU A 230 -5.31 26.21 -3.04
CA GLU A 230 -6.32 26.96 -3.80
C GLU A 230 -7.57 27.25 -2.95
N GLU A 231 -7.92 26.32 -2.06
CA GLU A 231 -9.07 26.46 -1.14
C GLU A 231 -8.72 27.25 0.12
N HIS A 232 -7.45 27.16 0.57
CA HIS A 232 -6.93 27.76 1.79
C HIS A 232 -5.74 28.71 1.50
N PRO A 233 -5.98 29.80 0.74
CA PRO A 233 -4.92 30.69 0.28
C PRO A 233 -4.32 31.48 1.44
N GLY A 234 -3.25 31.20 1.97
CA GLY A 234 -2.59 31.87 3.10
C GLY A 234 -2.17 30.89 4.18
N ALA A 235 -2.82 29.73 4.28
CA ALA A 235 -2.41 28.71 5.24
C ALA A 235 -0.98 28.18 4.97
N LEU A 236 -0.54 28.14 3.70
CA LEU A 236 0.83 27.79 3.32
C LEU A 236 1.91 28.81 3.79
N ASP A 237 1.54 30.03 4.15
CA ASP A 237 2.46 31.00 4.74
C ASP A 237 2.82 30.64 6.19
N HIS A 238 2.14 29.66 6.81
CA HIS A 238 2.21 29.30 8.21
C HIS A 238 2.21 27.79 8.45
N VAL A 239 3.14 27.08 7.82
CA VAL A 239 3.24 25.62 7.91
C VAL A 239 4.00 25.19 9.16
N GLY A 240 3.45 24.23 9.90
CA GLY A 240 4.12 23.48 10.94
C GLY A 240 4.33 22.03 10.51
N ILE A 241 5.53 21.53 10.73
CA ILE A 241 5.88 20.10 10.55
C ILE A 241 6.23 19.52 11.91
N MET A 242 5.54 18.44 12.28
CA MET A 242 5.84 17.69 13.48
C MET A 242 6.24 16.27 13.11
N TYR A 243 7.31 15.74 13.72
CA TYR A 243 7.84 14.43 13.33
C TYR A 243 8.40 13.66 14.52
N ALA A 244 8.37 12.32 14.45
CA ALA A 244 9.00 11.48 15.45
C ALA A 244 10.53 11.54 15.35
N ASP A 245 11.20 11.66 16.49
CA ASP A 245 12.67 11.65 16.59
C ASP A 245 13.20 10.22 16.38
N PHE A 246 13.25 9.80 15.11
CA PHE A 246 13.68 8.49 14.69
C PHE A 246 14.23 8.55 13.25
N GLY A 247 15.39 7.93 13.00
CA GLY A 247 16.18 8.10 11.79
C GLY A 247 15.43 8.27 10.48
N THR A 248 14.68 7.26 10.03
CA THR A 248 13.87 7.32 8.79
C THR A 248 12.83 8.43 8.80
N LEU A 249 12.18 8.70 9.95
CA LEU A 249 11.12 9.70 10.05
C LEU A 249 11.68 11.12 10.02
N ILE A 250 12.91 11.34 10.49
CA ILE A 250 13.64 12.61 10.34
C ILE A 250 13.88 12.86 8.84
N THR A 251 14.41 11.88 8.11
CA THR A 251 14.64 12.02 6.67
C THR A 251 13.34 12.30 5.91
N ILE A 252 12.23 11.64 6.27
CA ILE A 252 10.91 11.90 5.68
C ILE A 252 10.46 13.34 6.01
N ALA A 253 10.67 13.82 7.23
CA ALA A 253 10.33 15.19 7.61
C ALA A 253 11.14 16.24 6.82
N ASP A 254 12.44 16.00 6.63
CA ASP A 254 13.30 16.88 5.84
C ASP A 254 12.86 16.94 4.36
N ARG A 255 12.52 15.79 3.77
CA ARG A 255 11.94 15.71 2.42
C ARG A 255 10.60 16.43 2.32
N THR A 256 9.76 16.27 3.33
CA THR A 256 8.47 16.95 3.43
C THR A 256 8.67 18.46 3.49
N ALA A 257 9.59 18.94 4.35
CA ALA A 257 9.88 20.36 4.49
C ALA A 257 10.31 20.97 3.15
N GLU A 258 11.28 20.35 2.47
CA GLU A 258 11.73 20.82 1.16
C GLU A 258 10.59 20.82 0.12
N ALA A 259 9.76 19.78 0.08
CA ALA A 259 8.63 19.71 -0.84
C ALA A 259 7.61 20.85 -0.60
N TYR A 260 7.29 21.17 0.66
CA TYR A 260 6.46 22.30 1.02
C TYR A 260 7.09 23.63 0.57
N GLU A 261 8.39 23.84 0.83
CA GLU A 261 9.09 25.04 0.39
C GLU A 261 9.09 25.23 -1.12
N GLN A 262 9.23 24.13 -1.90
CA GLN A 262 9.20 24.16 -3.36
C GLN A 262 7.84 24.57 -3.94
N VAL A 263 6.75 24.29 -3.23
CA VAL A 263 5.41 24.78 -3.62
C VAL A 263 5.08 26.17 -3.07
N GLY A 264 6.05 26.80 -2.42
CA GLY A 264 5.97 28.21 -1.95
C GLY A 264 5.49 28.33 -0.51
N ALA A 265 5.49 27.26 0.27
CA ALA A 265 5.16 27.33 1.70
C ALA A 265 6.24 28.04 2.52
N THR A 266 5.81 28.59 3.66
CA THR A 266 6.71 29.10 4.70
C THR A 266 6.58 28.22 5.93
N ILE A 267 7.66 27.51 6.28
CA ILE A 267 7.68 26.69 7.49
C ILE A 267 8.00 27.58 8.68
N VAL A 268 7.02 27.72 9.57
CA VAL A 268 7.13 28.57 10.77
C VAL A 268 7.42 27.76 12.04
N SER A 269 7.19 26.45 12.01
CA SER A 269 7.42 25.56 13.15
C SER A 269 7.88 24.18 12.68
N GLU A 270 8.97 23.69 13.27
CA GLU A 270 9.43 22.31 13.15
C GLU A 270 9.64 21.75 14.56
N GLN A 271 8.97 20.65 14.87
CA GLN A 271 9.01 20.05 16.20
C GLN A 271 9.15 18.54 16.13
N SER A 272 10.18 18.01 16.79
CA SER A 272 10.27 16.57 16.99
C SER A 272 9.60 16.13 18.30
N TYR A 273 9.03 14.93 18.28
CA TYR A 273 8.49 14.25 19.46
C TYR A 273 9.11 12.86 19.62
N ASN A 274 8.99 12.28 20.80
CA ASN A 274 9.55 10.95 21.07
C ASN A 274 8.82 9.87 20.25
N VAL A 275 9.56 9.05 19.52
CA VAL A 275 9.01 7.98 18.65
C VAL A 275 8.07 7.00 19.37
N THR A 276 8.15 6.89 20.69
CA THR A 276 7.24 6.07 21.51
C THR A 276 6.08 6.89 22.08
N GLY A 277 5.87 8.10 21.58
CA GLY A 277 4.84 9.04 22.01
C GLY A 277 5.23 9.91 23.20
N GLU A 278 4.41 10.89 23.46
CA GLU A 278 4.60 11.87 24.52
C GLU A 278 3.62 11.66 25.68
N ALA A 279 4.10 11.81 26.91
CA ALA A 279 3.24 11.74 28.09
C ALA A 279 2.27 12.94 28.21
N ASN A 280 2.56 14.05 27.51
CA ASN A 280 1.78 15.28 27.51
C ASN A 280 2.01 16.08 26.25
N TRP A 281 1.00 16.21 25.42
CA TRP A 281 1.04 16.95 24.15
C TRP A 281 0.78 18.45 24.28
N ALA A 282 0.28 18.95 25.42
CA ALA A 282 -0.04 20.37 25.62
C ALA A 282 1.11 21.36 25.35
N PRO A 283 2.39 21.05 25.68
CA PRO A 283 3.51 21.94 25.33
C PRO A 283 3.71 22.08 23.82
N PHE A 284 3.54 20.99 23.07
CA PHE A 284 3.65 21.00 21.60
C PHE A 284 2.53 21.84 20.97
N VAL A 285 1.30 21.66 21.42
CA VAL A 285 0.16 22.49 21.01
C VAL A 285 0.41 23.98 21.31
N GLN A 286 0.99 24.29 22.48
CA GLN A 286 1.29 25.69 22.82
C GLN A 286 2.33 26.29 21.86
N ASN A 287 3.37 25.51 21.50
CA ASN A 287 4.36 25.96 20.53
C ASN A 287 3.73 26.21 19.15
N LEU A 288 2.88 25.28 18.64
CA LEU A 288 2.16 25.48 17.37
C LEU A 288 1.32 26.76 17.36
N LYS A 289 0.65 27.07 18.49
CA LYS A 289 -0.12 28.33 18.66
C LYS A 289 0.79 29.56 18.67
N ASP A 290 1.89 29.51 19.41
CA ASP A 290 2.82 30.63 19.55
C ASP A 290 3.55 30.94 18.23
N ASP A 291 3.83 29.90 17.44
CA ASP A 291 4.43 30.00 16.11
C ASP A 291 3.41 30.39 15.03
N GLY A 292 2.12 30.37 15.37
CA GLY A 292 1.01 30.78 14.46
C GLY A 292 0.77 29.80 13.33
N VAL A 293 0.90 28.48 13.59
CA VAL A 293 0.68 27.45 12.59
C VAL A 293 -0.78 27.41 12.14
N GLU A 294 -1.02 27.52 10.84
CA GLU A 294 -2.33 27.42 10.18
C GLU A 294 -2.46 26.18 9.29
N TRP A 295 -1.35 25.58 8.91
CA TRP A 295 -1.25 24.30 8.18
C TRP A 295 -0.33 23.34 8.93
N LEU A 296 -0.87 22.19 9.33
CA LEU A 296 -0.11 21.17 10.07
C LEU A 296 0.10 19.92 9.23
N ASN A 297 1.36 19.48 9.10
CA ASN A 297 1.72 18.15 8.64
C ASN A 297 2.39 17.37 9.79
N PHE A 298 2.11 16.08 9.90
CA PHE A 298 2.60 15.22 10.96
C PHE A 298 3.26 13.97 10.35
N VAL A 299 4.51 13.72 10.68
CA VAL A 299 5.29 12.57 10.22
C VAL A 299 5.46 11.58 11.36
N GLY A 300 4.74 10.46 11.28
CA GLY A 300 4.76 9.44 12.32
C GLY A 300 3.50 8.58 12.32
N ASP A 301 3.15 8.07 13.49
CA ASP A 301 2.02 7.16 13.68
C ASP A 301 0.69 7.88 13.93
N GLY A 302 -0.40 7.34 13.39
CA GLY A 302 -1.75 7.92 13.50
C GLY A 302 -2.25 8.02 14.94
N THR A 303 -1.85 7.11 15.83
CA THR A 303 -2.23 7.16 17.24
C THR A 303 -1.65 8.41 17.93
N PHE A 304 -0.44 8.82 17.55
CA PHE A 304 0.17 10.02 18.14
C PHE A 304 -0.38 11.30 17.53
N LEU A 305 -0.72 11.31 16.24
CA LEU A 305 -1.50 12.40 15.67
C LEU A 305 -2.85 12.54 16.38
N ALA A 306 -3.55 11.44 16.63
CA ALA A 306 -4.82 11.44 17.36
C ALA A 306 -4.69 12.08 18.75
N GLN A 307 -3.64 11.73 19.50
CA GLN A 307 -3.35 12.32 20.82
C GLN A 307 -3.03 13.82 20.74
N LEU A 308 -2.27 14.23 19.72
CA LEU A 308 -2.00 15.64 19.46
C LEU A 308 -3.29 16.41 19.17
N GLN A 309 -4.15 15.88 18.28
CA GLN A 309 -5.41 16.52 17.92
C GLN A 309 -6.39 16.61 19.09
N GLN A 310 -6.45 15.58 19.96
CA GLN A 310 -7.19 15.65 21.22
C GLN A 310 -6.68 16.78 22.13
N ALA A 311 -5.35 16.92 22.27
CA ALA A 311 -4.75 18.01 23.04
C ALA A 311 -5.00 19.39 22.38
N MET A 312 -5.05 19.45 21.04
CA MET A 312 -5.42 20.66 20.31
C MET A 312 -6.89 21.06 20.60
N ALA A 313 -7.80 20.09 20.59
CA ALA A 313 -9.21 20.30 20.93
C ALA A 313 -9.37 20.78 22.39
N GLU A 314 -8.64 20.21 23.35
CA GLU A 314 -8.62 20.65 24.75
C GLU A 314 -8.10 22.10 24.92
N ALA A 315 -7.17 22.51 24.03
CA ALA A 315 -6.60 23.85 24.02
C ALA A 315 -7.42 24.89 23.22
N ASP A 316 -8.56 24.50 22.68
CA ASP A 316 -9.37 25.33 21.75
C ASP A 316 -8.48 25.90 20.59
N TYR A 317 -7.75 25.00 19.95
CA TYR A 317 -6.86 25.31 18.83
C TYR A 317 -7.08 24.31 17.68
N SER A 318 -7.27 24.85 16.48
CA SER A 318 -7.38 24.07 15.25
C SER A 318 -6.68 24.85 14.13
N PRO A 319 -5.62 24.32 13.53
CA PRO A 319 -5.10 24.84 12.27
C PRO A 319 -6.20 24.86 11.20
N GLU A 320 -6.09 25.75 10.22
CA GLU A 320 -7.04 25.80 9.11
C GLU A 320 -6.97 24.52 8.26
N VAL A 321 -5.77 23.96 8.10
CA VAL A 321 -5.50 22.72 7.37
C VAL A 321 -4.70 21.76 8.23
N ILE A 322 -5.14 20.52 8.33
CA ILE A 322 -4.34 19.39 8.79
C ILE A 322 -4.27 18.43 7.61
N ALA A 323 -3.11 18.39 6.91
CA ALA A 323 -2.93 17.59 5.70
C ALA A 323 -1.90 16.50 5.92
N GLN A 324 -2.28 15.27 5.63
CA GLN A 324 -1.53 14.07 5.97
C GLN A 324 -1.25 13.20 4.75
N ASP A 325 -0.24 12.36 4.88
CA ASP A 325 0.14 11.35 3.92
C ASP A 325 -0.85 10.15 3.93
N ALA A 326 -0.72 9.32 2.92
CA ALA A 326 -1.57 8.17 2.67
C ALA A 326 -1.61 7.13 3.82
N ASN A 327 -0.54 7.02 4.61
CA ASN A 327 -0.51 6.12 5.77
C ASN A 327 -1.46 6.52 6.91
N PHE A 328 -2.07 7.73 6.85
CA PHE A 328 -3.14 8.13 7.77
C PHE A 328 -4.54 7.77 7.25
N TYR A 329 -4.64 7.17 6.08
CA TYR A 329 -5.88 6.54 5.60
C TYR A 329 -6.04 5.18 6.29
N ASP A 330 -6.41 5.24 7.56
CA ASP A 330 -6.41 4.12 8.50
C ASP A 330 -7.58 4.22 9.49
N GLN A 331 -8.31 3.11 9.70
CA GLN A 331 -9.44 3.07 10.61
C GLN A 331 -8.99 3.19 12.07
N GLY A 332 -7.83 2.65 12.42
CA GLY A 332 -7.26 2.75 13.76
C GLY A 332 -6.96 4.18 14.15
N TYR A 333 -6.52 5.02 13.19
CA TYR A 333 -6.39 6.46 13.39
C TYR A 333 -7.75 7.11 13.71
N LEU A 334 -8.79 6.81 12.93
CA LEU A 334 -10.13 7.37 13.17
C LEU A 334 -10.69 6.94 14.53
N ASP A 335 -10.54 5.66 14.87
CA ASP A 335 -10.99 5.12 16.16
C ASP A 335 -10.26 5.76 17.35
N ALA A 336 -8.96 6.04 17.20
CA ALA A 336 -8.16 6.68 18.22
C ALA A 336 -8.47 8.18 18.38
N ALA A 337 -8.67 8.89 17.27
CA ALA A 337 -8.88 10.33 17.27
C ALA A 337 -10.33 10.72 17.59
N GLY A 338 -11.31 9.92 17.15
CA GLY A 338 -12.73 10.23 17.25
C GLY A 338 -13.05 11.59 16.61
N ASP A 339 -13.86 12.40 17.31
CA ASP A 339 -14.26 13.73 16.82
C ASP A 339 -13.06 14.69 16.59
N ALA A 340 -11.88 14.39 17.13
CA ALA A 340 -10.70 15.24 16.96
C ALA A 340 -10.05 15.10 15.56
N ALA A 341 -10.36 14.04 14.80
CA ALA A 341 -9.92 13.85 13.43
C ALA A 341 -10.72 14.70 12.42
N GLU A 342 -11.88 15.24 12.82
CA GLU A 342 -12.79 15.94 11.92
C GLU A 342 -12.09 17.08 11.15
N GLY A 343 -12.26 17.10 9.83
CA GLY A 343 -11.64 18.07 8.93
C GLY A 343 -10.22 17.75 8.49
N THR A 344 -9.59 16.68 9.00
CA THR A 344 -8.25 16.25 8.57
C THR A 344 -8.31 15.78 7.10
N PHE A 345 -7.37 16.29 6.30
CA PHE A 345 -7.19 15.84 4.92
C PHE A 345 -6.13 14.75 4.84
N VAL A 346 -6.35 13.77 3.98
CA VAL A 346 -5.41 12.68 3.68
C VAL A 346 -5.31 12.52 2.17
N ARG A 347 -4.09 12.56 1.63
CA ARG A 347 -3.85 12.26 0.22
C ARG A 347 -3.69 10.76 -0.02
N SER A 348 -4.11 10.29 -1.17
CA SER A 348 -3.85 8.92 -1.64
C SER A 348 -3.71 8.88 -3.16
N SER A 349 -2.89 7.99 -3.67
CA SER A 349 -2.90 7.58 -5.06
C SER A 349 -3.74 6.31 -5.28
N PHE A 350 -4.28 5.72 -4.22
CA PHE A 350 -5.16 4.56 -4.23
C PHE A 350 -6.63 4.98 -4.19
N VAL A 351 -7.47 4.20 -4.84
CA VAL A 351 -8.93 4.39 -4.78
C VAL A 351 -9.41 4.12 -3.36
N PRO A 352 -10.19 5.01 -2.75
CA PRO A 352 -10.69 4.82 -1.39
C PRO A 352 -11.56 3.57 -1.26
N PHE A 353 -11.49 2.91 -0.10
CA PHE A 353 -12.31 1.72 0.19
C PHE A 353 -13.80 2.02 0.20
N GLU A 354 -14.19 3.26 0.51
CA GLU A 354 -15.57 3.75 0.43
C GLU A 354 -16.12 3.77 -1.00
N ALA A 355 -15.26 3.66 -2.02
CA ALA A 355 -15.64 3.56 -3.42
C ALA A 355 -15.69 2.10 -3.94
N ALA A 356 -15.63 1.10 -3.07
CA ALA A 356 -15.61 -0.32 -3.43
C ALA A 356 -16.79 -0.72 -4.32
N ASP A 357 -18.00 -0.22 -4.04
CA ASP A 357 -19.20 -0.49 -4.85
C ASP A 357 -19.06 -0.07 -6.33
N GLU A 358 -18.16 0.86 -6.62
CA GLU A 358 -17.91 1.42 -7.96
C GLU A 358 -16.62 0.88 -8.59
N ASN A 359 -15.73 0.27 -7.79
CA ASN A 359 -14.43 -0.22 -8.21
C ASN A 359 -14.26 -1.72 -7.91
N PRO A 360 -14.30 -2.60 -8.94
CA PRO A 360 -14.22 -4.04 -8.72
C PRO A 360 -12.89 -4.52 -8.13
N ALA A 361 -11.77 -3.82 -8.36
CA ALA A 361 -10.48 -4.20 -7.79
C ALA A 361 -10.44 -3.92 -6.28
N VAL A 362 -10.97 -2.77 -5.85
CA VAL A 362 -11.08 -2.43 -4.43
C VAL A 362 -12.02 -3.39 -3.71
N GLN A 363 -13.20 -3.68 -4.28
CA GLN A 363 -14.13 -4.64 -3.70
C GLN A 363 -13.49 -6.02 -3.57
N GLN A 364 -12.78 -6.48 -4.62
CA GLN A 364 -12.12 -7.78 -4.60
C GLN A 364 -10.99 -7.85 -3.57
N TYR A 365 -10.20 -6.79 -3.41
CA TYR A 365 -9.20 -6.69 -2.35
C TYR A 365 -9.83 -6.84 -0.97
N ILE A 366 -10.89 -6.09 -0.70
CA ILE A 366 -11.64 -6.16 0.58
C ILE A 366 -12.16 -7.57 0.81
N ASP A 367 -12.86 -8.14 -0.17
CA ASP A 367 -13.45 -9.48 -0.05
C ASP A 367 -12.41 -10.58 0.25
N LEU A 368 -11.23 -10.47 -0.37
CA LEU A 368 -10.13 -11.43 -0.17
C LEU A 368 -9.52 -11.32 1.23
N VAL A 369 -9.23 -10.10 1.69
CA VAL A 369 -8.62 -9.87 3.00
C VAL A 369 -9.62 -10.17 4.13
N GLU A 370 -10.86 -9.74 4.03
CA GLU A 370 -11.91 -10.10 4.99
C GLU A 370 -12.19 -11.62 5.01
N GLY A 371 -12.01 -12.28 3.87
CA GLY A 371 -12.18 -13.73 3.74
C GLY A 371 -11.25 -14.56 4.63
N ILE A 372 -10.13 -13.99 5.04
CA ILE A 372 -9.16 -14.60 5.96
C ILE A 372 -9.18 -13.96 7.37
N ASP A 373 -10.18 -13.13 7.67
CA ASP A 373 -10.25 -12.31 8.90
C ASP A 373 -9.04 -11.32 9.01
N GLY A 374 -8.46 -10.88 7.89
CA GLY A 374 -7.33 -9.96 7.82
C GLY A 374 -7.73 -8.48 7.91
N GLU A 375 -6.74 -7.60 8.03
CA GLU A 375 -6.91 -6.16 8.15
C GLU A 375 -6.95 -5.48 6.77
N VAL A 376 -8.05 -4.78 6.47
CA VAL A 376 -8.19 -3.98 5.26
C VAL A 376 -7.59 -2.60 5.50
N ALA A 377 -6.42 -2.35 4.92
CA ALA A 377 -5.70 -1.09 5.05
C ALA A 377 -4.95 -0.73 3.77
N LEU A 378 -4.48 0.52 3.67
CA LEU A 378 -3.83 1.02 2.46
C LEU A 378 -2.54 0.27 2.12
N LEU A 379 -1.70 -0.03 3.12
CA LEU A 379 -0.46 -0.78 2.87
C LEU A 379 -0.78 -2.20 2.39
N GLY A 380 -1.88 -2.81 2.85
CA GLY A 380 -2.38 -4.06 2.32
C GLY A 380 -2.78 -3.96 0.83
N ALA A 381 -3.41 -2.86 0.41
CA ALA A 381 -3.70 -2.62 -1.01
C ALA A 381 -2.42 -2.40 -1.84
N GLN A 382 -1.39 -1.76 -1.27
CA GLN A 382 -0.05 -1.66 -1.90
C GLN A 382 0.59 -3.05 -2.04
N SER A 383 0.50 -3.87 -1.00
CA SER A 383 0.95 -5.28 -1.02
C SER A 383 0.22 -6.07 -2.11
N MET A 384 -1.10 -5.96 -2.20
CA MET A 384 -1.90 -6.63 -3.24
C MET A 384 -1.43 -6.24 -4.65
N SER A 385 -1.16 -4.95 -4.89
CA SER A 385 -0.62 -4.48 -6.18
C SER A 385 0.76 -5.08 -6.48
N ALA A 386 1.61 -5.26 -5.46
CA ALA A 386 2.92 -5.90 -5.62
C ALA A 386 2.80 -7.41 -5.95
N TRP A 387 1.86 -8.10 -5.33
CA TRP A 387 1.58 -9.50 -5.62
C TRP A 387 1.06 -9.71 -7.05
N LEU A 388 0.20 -8.81 -7.54
CA LEU A 388 -0.27 -8.83 -8.93
C LEU A 388 0.88 -8.62 -9.92
N LEU A 389 1.78 -7.66 -9.66
CA LEU A 389 2.96 -7.42 -10.50
C LEU A 389 3.93 -8.62 -10.46
N PHE A 390 4.12 -9.21 -9.28
CA PHE A 390 4.92 -10.42 -9.14
C PHE A 390 4.40 -11.56 -10.02
N THR A 391 3.10 -11.85 -9.96
CA THR A 391 2.55 -12.98 -10.73
C THR A 391 2.64 -12.74 -12.23
N GLN A 392 2.45 -11.52 -12.72
CA GLN A 392 2.67 -11.17 -14.12
C GLN A 392 4.13 -11.44 -14.55
N ALA A 393 5.10 -10.99 -13.77
CA ALA A 393 6.51 -11.17 -14.07
C ALA A 393 6.95 -12.65 -13.95
N ALA A 394 6.46 -13.35 -12.92
CA ALA A 394 6.76 -14.76 -12.69
C ALA A 394 6.21 -15.66 -13.79
N ASP A 395 4.98 -15.42 -14.24
CA ASP A 395 4.33 -16.12 -15.35
C ASP A 395 5.14 -15.97 -16.65
N ALA A 396 5.52 -14.72 -17.00
CA ALA A 396 6.35 -14.45 -18.16
C ALA A 396 7.71 -15.15 -18.12
N CYS A 397 8.37 -15.18 -16.96
CA CYS A 397 9.65 -15.89 -16.78
C CYS A 397 9.49 -17.41 -16.86
N ASP A 398 8.41 -17.94 -16.32
CA ASP A 398 8.13 -19.37 -16.33
C ASP A 398 7.80 -19.89 -17.72
N ASP A 399 6.98 -19.17 -18.47
CA ASP A 399 6.70 -19.45 -19.89
C ASP A 399 7.97 -19.46 -20.74
N ALA A 400 8.93 -18.63 -20.43
CA ALA A 400 10.25 -18.63 -21.05
C ALA A 400 11.16 -19.78 -20.58
N GLY A 401 10.76 -20.53 -19.54
CA GLY A 401 11.53 -21.59 -18.92
C GLY A 401 12.73 -21.09 -18.12
N THR A 402 12.67 -19.86 -17.60
CA THR A 402 13.79 -19.17 -16.94
C THR A 402 13.36 -18.46 -15.66
N LEU A 403 12.51 -19.07 -14.84
CA LEU A 403 12.09 -18.47 -13.57
C LEU A 403 13.28 -18.37 -12.60
N THR A 404 13.95 -17.22 -12.66
CA THR A 404 15.12 -16.85 -11.87
C THR A 404 14.95 -15.45 -11.28
N ARG A 405 15.75 -15.12 -10.27
CA ARG A 405 15.76 -13.78 -9.68
C ARG A 405 16.03 -12.68 -10.70
N ASP A 406 16.97 -12.88 -11.61
CA ASP A 406 17.31 -11.86 -12.62
C ASP A 406 16.19 -11.71 -13.64
N CYS A 407 15.59 -12.80 -14.14
CA CYS A 407 14.42 -12.70 -15.01
C CYS A 407 13.26 -11.97 -14.32
N LEU A 408 12.94 -12.35 -13.08
CA LEU A 408 11.87 -11.73 -12.32
C LEU A 408 12.08 -10.20 -12.16
N LEU A 409 13.34 -9.79 -11.87
CA LEU A 409 13.69 -8.38 -11.79
C LEU A 409 13.51 -7.68 -13.14
N GLU A 410 14.02 -8.27 -14.23
CA GLU A 410 13.95 -7.69 -15.57
C GLU A 410 12.50 -7.54 -16.04
N GLU A 411 11.66 -8.56 -15.86
CA GLU A 411 10.25 -8.51 -16.24
C GLU A 411 9.45 -7.49 -15.41
N ALA A 412 9.59 -7.50 -14.08
CA ALA A 412 8.92 -6.53 -13.22
C ALA A 412 9.39 -5.09 -13.49
N ALA A 413 10.71 -4.87 -13.69
CA ALA A 413 11.30 -3.58 -14.01
C ALA A 413 11.08 -3.14 -15.48
N SER A 414 10.42 -3.93 -16.31
CA SER A 414 10.04 -3.55 -17.69
C SER A 414 8.66 -2.87 -17.77
N VAL A 415 7.87 -2.92 -16.69
CA VAL A 415 6.51 -2.41 -16.65
C VAL A 415 6.52 -0.89 -16.54
N THR A 416 6.03 -0.21 -17.59
CA THR A 416 6.01 1.26 -17.71
C THR A 416 4.68 1.91 -17.35
N GLU A 417 3.61 1.12 -17.23
CA GLU A 417 2.28 1.59 -16.85
C GLU A 417 1.62 0.51 -15.99
N TRP A 418 1.27 0.86 -14.77
CA TRP A 418 0.75 -0.04 -13.78
C TRP A 418 -0.26 0.64 -12.87
N ASP A 419 -1.43 0.01 -12.65
CA ASP A 419 -2.51 0.53 -11.80
C ASP A 419 -3.05 -0.50 -10.79
N GLY A 420 -2.39 -1.66 -10.68
CA GLY A 420 -2.83 -2.74 -9.79
C GLY A 420 -4.22 -3.30 -10.12
N GLY A 421 -4.59 -3.32 -11.41
CA GLY A 421 -5.93 -3.77 -11.85
C GLY A 421 -7.04 -2.78 -11.54
N GLY A 422 -6.69 -1.52 -11.29
CA GLY A 422 -7.59 -0.43 -10.93
C GLY A 422 -7.58 -0.08 -9.44
N LEU A 423 -6.64 -0.62 -8.65
CA LEU A 423 -6.48 -0.26 -7.24
C LEU A 423 -5.99 1.18 -7.06
N HIS A 424 -5.15 1.67 -7.96
CA HIS A 424 -4.51 2.97 -7.82
C HIS A 424 -4.33 3.72 -9.14
N ALA A 425 -3.93 4.98 -9.05
CA ALA A 425 -3.55 5.78 -10.20
C ALA A 425 -2.41 5.13 -10.98
N PRO A 426 -2.35 5.26 -12.31
CA PRO A 426 -1.26 4.74 -13.09
C PRO A 426 0.11 5.24 -12.62
N THR A 427 1.07 4.33 -12.52
CA THR A 427 2.45 4.56 -12.11
C THR A 427 3.40 4.01 -13.17
N ASN A 428 4.69 4.33 -13.05
CA ASN A 428 5.75 3.77 -13.88
C ASN A 428 6.80 3.06 -13.01
N PRO A 429 6.59 1.76 -12.67
CA PRO A 429 7.55 1.00 -11.88
C PRO A 429 8.94 0.91 -12.50
N SER A 430 9.03 0.88 -13.85
CA SER A 430 10.33 0.77 -14.56
C SER A 430 11.26 1.95 -14.33
N GLU A 431 10.71 3.13 -14.09
CA GLU A 431 11.47 4.36 -13.86
C GLU A 431 11.40 4.80 -12.39
N ASN A 432 10.83 3.98 -11.51
CA ASN A 432 10.63 4.36 -10.11
C ASN A 432 9.96 5.74 -9.98
N GLU A 433 8.95 6.03 -10.82
CA GLU A 433 8.28 7.32 -10.85
C GLU A 433 7.01 7.32 -10.02
N SER A 434 6.91 8.28 -9.10
CA SER A 434 5.70 8.52 -8.30
C SER A 434 4.49 8.82 -9.18
N ALA A 435 3.29 8.43 -8.73
CA ALA A 435 2.06 8.84 -9.38
C ALA A 435 1.92 10.37 -9.39
N SER A 436 1.60 10.93 -10.56
CA SER A 436 1.24 12.34 -10.74
C SER A 436 -0.27 12.58 -10.61
N CYS A 437 -0.99 11.59 -10.12
CA CYS A 437 -2.44 11.60 -9.95
C CYS A 437 -2.75 11.23 -8.49
N ILE A 438 -3.68 11.98 -7.88
CA ILE A 438 -4.03 11.83 -6.47
C ILE A 438 -5.53 11.97 -6.23
N ILE A 439 -5.94 11.50 -5.06
CA ILE A 439 -7.21 11.80 -4.41
C ILE A 439 -6.89 12.51 -3.10
N VAL A 440 -7.64 13.54 -2.76
CA VAL A 440 -7.65 14.13 -1.43
C VAL A 440 -8.95 13.70 -0.74
N MET A 441 -8.81 13.03 0.37
CA MET A 441 -9.92 12.68 1.26
C MET A 441 -9.96 13.63 2.44
N GLN A 442 -11.13 13.79 3.04
CA GLN A 442 -11.29 14.53 4.28
C GLN A 442 -12.11 13.70 5.28
N VAL A 443 -11.72 13.74 6.53
CA VAL A 443 -12.52 13.13 7.59
C VAL A 443 -13.77 13.96 7.82
N GLN A 444 -14.96 13.38 7.62
CA GLN A 444 -16.27 13.98 7.83
C GLN A 444 -17.18 12.96 8.53
N ASP A 445 -17.79 13.38 9.63
CA ASP A 445 -18.67 12.52 10.45
C ASP A 445 -18.00 11.19 10.85
N GLY A 446 -16.67 11.22 11.08
CA GLY A 446 -15.87 10.06 11.50
C GLY A 446 -15.54 9.04 10.40
N THR A 447 -15.67 9.41 9.12
CA THR A 447 -15.31 8.58 7.97
C THR A 447 -14.47 9.38 6.97
N PHE A 448 -13.70 8.68 6.13
CA PHE A 448 -13.02 9.33 5.02
C PHE A 448 -13.99 9.57 3.87
N VAL A 449 -14.08 10.80 3.43
CA VAL A 449 -14.92 11.22 2.30
C VAL A 449 -14.05 11.88 1.25
N ARG A 450 -14.25 11.54 -0.01
CA ARG A 450 -13.53 12.19 -1.11
C ARG A 450 -13.81 13.69 -1.10
N SER A 451 -12.76 14.50 -0.92
CA SER A 451 -12.82 15.95 -1.01
C SER A 451 -12.52 16.41 -2.44
N GLN A 452 -11.44 15.87 -3.05
CA GLN A 452 -11.04 16.21 -4.41
C GLN A 452 -10.43 15.00 -5.16
N PRO A 453 -10.62 14.89 -6.49
CA PRO A 453 -11.59 15.63 -7.31
C PRO A 453 -13.02 15.15 -7.07
N GLN A 454 -14.02 16.01 -7.42
CA GLN A 454 -15.44 15.67 -7.26
C GLN A 454 -16.00 14.81 -8.41
N ASP A 455 -15.54 15.06 -9.65
CA ASP A 455 -16.14 14.50 -10.86
C ASP A 455 -15.26 13.42 -11.54
N GLU A 456 -14.00 13.25 -11.12
CA GLU A 456 -13.04 12.29 -11.69
C GLU A 456 -12.53 11.34 -10.60
N THR A 457 -11.95 10.20 -11.00
CA THR A 457 -11.37 9.27 -10.02
C THR A 457 -10.14 9.88 -9.36
N PHE A 458 -9.27 10.52 -10.16
CA PHE A 458 -8.03 11.14 -9.71
C PHE A 458 -7.91 12.56 -10.27
N ALA A 459 -7.35 13.46 -9.48
CA ALA A 459 -6.81 14.72 -9.97
C ALA A 459 -5.36 14.47 -10.45
N CYS A 460 -5.07 14.83 -11.69
CA CYS A 460 -3.74 14.60 -12.28
C CYS A 460 -3.11 15.92 -12.73
N GLY A 461 -1.79 16.05 -12.54
CA GLY A 461 -1.05 17.24 -12.95
C GLY A 461 0.44 16.95 -13.14
N ASP A 462 1.05 17.53 -14.18
CA ASP A 462 2.48 17.38 -14.46
C ASP A 462 3.35 18.00 -13.34
N ASP A 463 2.79 18.88 -12.53
CA ASP A 463 3.44 19.57 -11.41
C ASP A 463 3.02 19.01 -10.04
N TYR A 464 2.34 17.86 -10.00
CA TYR A 464 1.92 17.20 -8.76
C TYR A 464 3.01 16.35 -8.10
N VAL A 465 4.19 16.26 -8.72
CA VAL A 465 5.39 15.64 -8.14
C VAL A 465 6.52 16.66 -8.15
N ALA A 466 7.01 17.03 -6.97
CA ALA A 466 8.18 17.87 -6.83
C ALA A 466 9.45 17.04 -6.97
N GLN A 467 10.47 17.58 -7.64
CA GLN A 467 11.83 17.04 -7.63
C GLN A 467 12.60 17.70 -6.49
N LEU A 468 13.06 16.91 -5.53
CA LEU A 468 13.84 17.40 -4.41
C LEU A 468 15.28 17.71 -4.83
N GLU A 469 15.87 18.77 -4.26
CA GLU A 469 17.25 19.21 -4.51
C GLU A 469 18.22 18.66 -3.47
N GLY A 470 17.70 18.31 -2.27
CA GLY A 470 18.46 17.71 -1.17
C GLY A 470 18.99 16.32 -1.54
N ASP A 471 20.08 15.92 -0.96
CA ASP A 471 20.62 14.57 -1.12
C ASP A 471 19.93 13.61 -0.12
N PHE A 472 18.79 13.08 -0.56
CA PHE A 472 18.03 12.08 0.17
C PHE A 472 18.23 10.66 -0.40
N THR A 473 19.25 10.48 -1.23
CA THR A 473 19.52 9.21 -1.91
C THR A 473 20.63 8.40 -1.26
N SER A 474 21.26 8.98 -0.22
CA SER A 474 22.28 8.34 0.60
C SER A 474 22.02 8.62 2.08
N SER A 475 22.23 7.63 2.93
CA SER A 475 22.32 7.84 4.37
C SER A 475 23.74 8.31 4.71
N ASP A 476 23.90 9.54 5.18
CA ASP A 476 25.17 10.03 5.75
C ASP A 476 25.36 9.56 7.19
#